data_03126df0c3a1e3f6309309ec037ecc4d
#
_entry.id   03126df0c3a1e3f6309309ec037ecc4d
#
_cell.length_a   1.000
_cell.length_b   1.000
_cell.length_c   1.000
_cell.angle_alpha   90.00
_cell.angle_beta   90.00
_cell.angle_gamma   90.00
#
_symmetry.space_group_name_H-M   'P 1'
#
loop_
_entity.id
_entity.type
_entity.pdbx_description
1 polymer ?
#
loop_
_entity_poly.entity_id
_entity_poly.type
_entity_poly.pdbx_seq_one_letter_code
_entity_poly.pdbx_strand_id
1 'polypeptide(L)'
;MSRKPVEVQLSDVEHRALEDLIHQPTTQARFADRARMILWMNDGASNAEIARRLKTRPARVCKWRQRFSGEGLQGLWDDYRPGRPPKYDTPSLRQRILTQLEKEPPQGYARWNGPLLAETLSDVSADQIWRILRQEGIHLERRRSWCVSTDQAFAQKAADLVGLYLNPPDNAVVLAVDEKPCIQALERAQGWLKLPNGKSLTGFAHEYKRHGTTTLFAALQTATGQVFGQCKKRKRRAEFIEFVLELERLYPDQELHIILDNLSTHKIVDPAFWKKHPRLRFHFTPTHASWLNQVEIWFSILSDQSLRGASFTSVKMLIQHIEVHCRLQPPLHAVRLEKGQSGSQNPKVKVL
;
A
#
# COMPACT_ATOMS: atom_id res chain seq x y z
N MET A 1 68.67 3.34 4.22
CA MET A 1 68.56 3.34 5.71
C MET A 1 67.08 3.12 6.12
N SER A 2 66.82 2.03 6.81
CA SER A 2 65.44 1.78 7.27
C SER A 2 65.12 2.74 8.40
N ARG A 3 64.09 3.60 8.25
CA ARG A 3 63.62 4.49 9.34
C ARG A 3 63.20 3.61 10.53
N LYS A 4 63.74 3.92 11.74
CA LYS A 4 63.29 3.27 12.96
C LYS A 4 61.76 3.45 13.10
N PRO A 5 61.01 2.41 13.44
CA PRO A 5 59.57 2.55 13.67
C PRO A 5 59.30 3.50 14.82
N VAL A 6 58.27 4.29 14.73
CA VAL A 6 57.79 5.18 15.81
C VAL A 6 57.45 4.31 17.04
N GLU A 7 58.02 4.65 18.18
CA GLU A 7 57.70 3.99 19.42
C GLU A 7 56.29 4.34 19.89
N VAL A 8 55.56 3.33 20.34
CA VAL A 8 54.20 3.49 20.86
C VAL A 8 54.28 3.23 22.38
N GLN A 9 53.95 4.23 23.16
CA GLN A 9 53.82 4.12 24.62
C GLN A 9 52.38 4.42 25.00
N LEU A 10 51.72 3.53 25.73
CA LEU A 10 50.35 3.65 26.15
C LEU A 10 50.24 4.15 27.58
N SER A 11 49.31 5.04 27.83
CA SER A 11 48.85 5.35 29.17
C SER A 11 47.99 4.19 29.73
N ASP A 12 47.83 4.09 31.05
CA ASP A 12 46.98 3.06 31.67
C ASP A 12 45.51 3.13 31.17
N VAL A 13 45.03 4.32 30.82
CA VAL A 13 43.68 4.52 30.30
C VAL A 13 43.55 3.96 28.87
N GLU A 14 44.52 4.24 28.01
CA GLU A 14 44.54 3.73 26.66
C GLU A 14 44.68 2.21 26.60
N HIS A 15 45.56 1.67 27.48
CA HIS A 15 45.76 0.23 27.60
C HIS A 15 44.46 -0.48 27.94
N ARG A 16 43.73 -0.05 28.98
CA ARG A 16 42.41 -0.59 29.35
C ARG A 16 41.40 -0.48 28.25
N ALA A 17 41.33 0.68 27.60
CA ALA A 17 40.38 0.88 26.48
C ALA A 17 40.64 -0.06 25.31
N LEU A 18 41.92 -0.39 25.03
CA LEU A 18 42.28 -1.34 23.98
C LEU A 18 41.98 -2.79 24.37
N GLU A 19 42.14 -3.15 25.63
CA GLU A 19 41.75 -4.46 26.16
C GLU A 19 40.25 -4.64 26.13
N ASP A 20 39.47 -3.64 26.50
CA ASP A 20 38.01 -3.65 26.41
C ASP A 20 37.54 -3.88 24.97
N LEU A 21 38.15 -3.22 23.98
CA LEU A 21 37.85 -3.44 22.57
C LEU A 21 38.12 -4.88 22.13
N ILE A 22 39.06 -5.56 22.70
CA ILE A 22 39.39 -6.96 22.36
C ILE A 22 38.39 -7.94 23.01
N HIS A 23 37.96 -7.64 24.23
CA HIS A 23 37.13 -8.55 25.02
C HIS A 23 35.62 -8.36 24.82
N GLN A 24 35.17 -7.21 24.28
CA GLN A 24 33.74 -6.99 23.98
C GLN A 24 33.24 -7.87 22.84
N PRO A 25 32.22 -8.72 23.05
CA PRO A 25 31.71 -9.62 22.04
C PRO A 25 31.14 -8.90 20.81
N THR A 26 30.70 -7.65 20.97
CA THR A 26 30.10 -6.81 19.92
C THR A 26 31.13 -6.09 19.07
N THR A 27 32.42 -6.09 19.46
CA THR A 27 33.46 -5.42 18.69
C THR A 27 33.73 -6.12 17.38
N GLN A 28 33.67 -5.36 16.28
CA GLN A 28 33.98 -5.91 14.96
C GLN A 28 35.45 -6.40 14.92
N ALA A 29 35.68 -7.58 14.36
CA ALA A 29 37.00 -8.23 14.32
C ALA A 29 38.13 -7.29 13.83
N ARG A 30 37.84 -6.39 12.88
CA ARG A 30 38.81 -5.42 12.37
C ARG A 30 39.33 -4.42 13.46
N PHE A 31 38.45 -4.01 14.36
CA PHE A 31 38.84 -3.11 15.47
C PHE A 31 39.59 -3.85 16.56
N ALA A 32 39.18 -5.07 16.90
CA ALA A 32 39.91 -5.94 17.82
C ALA A 32 41.32 -6.24 17.31
N ASP A 33 41.50 -6.49 16.00
CA ASP A 33 42.82 -6.69 15.39
C ASP A 33 43.69 -5.42 15.49
N ARG A 34 43.13 -4.25 15.28
CA ARG A 34 43.84 -2.97 15.42
C ARG A 34 44.26 -2.75 16.86
N ALA A 35 43.37 -3.00 17.82
CA ALA A 35 43.69 -2.91 19.23
C ALA A 35 44.85 -3.86 19.63
N ARG A 36 44.80 -5.13 19.17
CA ARG A 36 45.91 -6.09 19.36
C ARG A 36 47.22 -5.59 18.76
N MET A 37 47.21 -4.99 17.56
CA MET A 37 48.40 -4.42 16.96
C MET A 37 49.05 -3.39 17.89
N ILE A 38 48.26 -2.48 18.44
CA ILE A 38 48.76 -1.39 19.28
C ILE A 38 49.31 -1.91 20.62
N LEU A 39 48.60 -2.84 21.28
CA LEU A 39 49.10 -3.47 22.51
C LEU A 39 50.46 -4.15 22.29
N TRP A 40 50.60 -4.96 21.22
CA TRP A 40 51.87 -5.60 20.90
C TRP A 40 52.98 -4.62 20.49
N MET A 41 52.63 -3.43 19.95
CA MET A 41 53.59 -2.36 19.69
C MET A 41 54.10 -1.75 21.00
N ASN A 42 53.26 -1.58 22.01
CA ASN A 42 53.63 -1.15 23.34
C ASN A 42 54.54 -2.16 24.01
N ASP A 43 54.34 -3.47 23.80
CA ASP A 43 55.18 -4.54 24.25
C ASP A 43 56.51 -4.67 23.51
N GLY A 44 56.80 -3.76 22.58
CA GLY A 44 58.04 -3.71 21.81
C GLY A 44 58.08 -4.59 20.57
N ALA A 45 56.99 -5.23 20.18
CA ALA A 45 56.97 -6.09 19.02
C ALA A 45 57.17 -5.32 17.69
N SER A 46 57.96 -5.90 16.79
CA SER A 46 58.22 -5.32 15.49
C SER A 46 57.03 -5.44 14.56
N ASN A 47 56.96 -4.50 13.55
CA ASN A 47 55.87 -4.56 12.54
C ASN A 47 55.82 -5.87 11.77
N ALA A 48 56.97 -6.52 11.54
CA ALA A 48 57.07 -7.81 10.86
C ALA A 48 56.54 -8.96 11.71
N GLU A 49 56.79 -8.92 13.02
CA GLU A 49 56.31 -9.91 13.99
C GLU A 49 54.80 -9.81 14.16
N ILE A 50 54.26 -8.60 14.38
CA ILE A 50 52.83 -8.34 14.49
C ILE A 50 52.11 -8.78 13.19
N ALA A 51 52.69 -8.50 12.04
CA ALA A 51 52.11 -8.93 10.75
C ALA A 51 52.04 -10.46 10.62
N ARG A 52 53.04 -11.19 11.11
CA ARG A 52 53.02 -12.65 11.17
C ARG A 52 51.96 -13.20 12.10
N ARG A 53 51.82 -12.63 13.30
CA ARG A 53 50.80 -13.05 14.29
C ARG A 53 49.38 -12.87 13.76
N LEU A 54 49.10 -11.77 13.06
CA LEU A 54 47.78 -11.45 12.50
C LEU A 54 47.58 -11.93 11.04
N LYS A 55 48.54 -12.66 10.45
CA LYS A 55 48.53 -13.12 9.07
C LYS A 55 48.21 -11.97 8.09
N THR A 56 48.86 -10.84 8.28
CA THR A 56 48.63 -9.61 7.46
C THR A 56 49.98 -9.07 6.89
N ARG A 57 49.91 -7.97 6.15
CA ARG A 57 51.12 -7.35 5.58
C ARG A 57 51.74 -6.33 6.57
N PRO A 58 53.07 -6.24 6.64
CA PRO A 58 53.77 -5.28 7.53
C PRO A 58 53.38 -3.83 7.25
N ALA A 59 53.05 -3.48 5.98
CA ALA A 59 52.57 -2.16 5.61
C ALA A 59 51.25 -1.78 6.32
N ARG A 60 50.34 -2.76 6.51
CA ARG A 60 49.10 -2.52 7.29
C ARG A 60 49.39 -2.21 8.74
N VAL A 61 50.34 -2.92 9.34
CA VAL A 61 50.76 -2.67 10.75
C VAL A 61 51.42 -1.28 10.87
N CYS A 62 52.31 -0.93 9.94
CA CYS A 62 52.93 0.38 9.86
C CYS A 62 51.89 1.53 9.75
N LYS A 63 50.89 1.37 8.93
CA LYS A 63 49.78 2.33 8.80
C LYS A 63 49.07 2.59 10.12
N TRP A 64 48.71 1.54 10.87
CA TRP A 64 48.00 1.67 12.13
C TRP A 64 48.90 2.23 13.25
N ARG A 65 50.21 1.92 13.25
CA ARG A 65 51.19 2.54 14.12
C ARG A 65 51.24 4.04 13.91
N GLN A 66 51.34 4.51 12.68
CA GLN A 66 51.36 5.94 12.34
C GLN A 66 50.09 6.66 12.74
N ARG A 67 48.92 6.05 12.44
CA ARG A 67 47.63 6.65 12.82
C ARG A 67 47.47 6.75 14.33
N PHE A 68 47.80 5.70 15.06
CA PHE A 68 47.72 5.74 16.51
C PHE A 68 48.70 6.77 17.11
N SER A 69 49.90 6.85 16.59
CA SER A 69 50.89 7.85 17.11
C SER A 69 50.48 9.30 16.82
N GLY A 70 49.66 9.56 15.80
CA GLY A 70 49.14 10.90 15.46
C GLY A 70 47.81 11.24 16.11
N GLU A 71 46.91 10.27 16.24
CA GLU A 71 45.52 10.48 16.55
C GLU A 71 45.04 9.69 17.80
N GLY A 72 45.95 8.93 18.45
CA GLY A 72 45.61 8.09 19.61
C GLY A 72 44.53 7.04 19.29
N LEU A 73 43.68 6.78 20.27
CA LEU A 73 42.57 5.83 20.12
C LEU A 73 41.62 6.17 18.95
N GLN A 74 41.43 7.45 18.64
CA GLN A 74 40.58 7.88 17.51
C GLN A 74 41.13 7.40 16.18
N GLY A 75 42.44 7.30 16.00
CA GLY A 75 43.11 6.78 14.82
C GLY A 75 42.79 5.33 14.48
N LEU A 76 42.21 4.57 15.41
CA LEU A 76 41.78 3.18 15.15
C LEU A 76 40.44 3.06 14.42
N TRP A 77 39.67 4.12 14.34
CA TRP A 77 38.41 4.12 13.61
C TRP A 77 38.64 4.33 12.14
N ASP A 78 37.66 3.86 11.32
CA ASP A 78 37.71 4.11 9.89
C ASP A 78 37.23 5.52 9.56
N ASP A 79 37.94 6.20 8.70
CA ASP A 79 37.52 7.49 8.20
C ASP A 79 36.26 7.34 7.35
N TYR A 80 35.42 8.35 7.38
CA TYR A 80 34.28 8.43 6.49
C TYR A 80 34.76 8.36 5.03
N ARG A 81 34.17 7.45 4.28
CA ARG A 81 34.41 7.34 2.84
C ARG A 81 33.20 7.88 2.10
N PRO A 82 33.28 9.04 1.47
CA PRO A 82 32.14 9.68 0.80
C PRO A 82 31.57 8.87 -0.36
N GLY A 83 32.23 7.81 -0.78
CA GLY A 83 31.82 7.02 -1.92
C GLY A 83 32.02 7.75 -3.26
N ARG A 84 31.37 7.24 -4.30
CA ARG A 84 31.37 7.93 -5.61
C ARG A 84 30.44 9.13 -5.54
N PRO A 85 30.87 10.32 -5.97
CA PRO A 85 30.00 11.48 -6.06
C PRO A 85 28.72 11.17 -6.86
N PRO A 86 27.58 11.70 -6.46
CA PRO A 86 26.33 11.50 -7.21
C PRO A 86 26.50 12.10 -8.63
N LYS A 87 26.07 11.33 -9.64
CA LYS A 87 26.16 11.75 -11.05
C LYS A 87 25.22 12.92 -11.38
N TYR A 88 24.11 13.02 -10.64
CA TYR A 88 23.05 13.98 -10.87
C TYR A 88 22.83 14.85 -9.64
N ASP A 89 22.57 16.14 -9.84
CA ASP A 89 21.98 16.98 -8.81
C ASP A 89 20.53 16.54 -8.60
N THR A 90 20.28 15.85 -7.48
CA THR A 90 18.98 15.20 -7.23
C THR A 90 17.81 16.18 -7.15
N PRO A 91 17.91 17.35 -6.48
CA PRO A 91 16.82 18.33 -6.44
C PRO A 91 16.45 18.87 -7.83
N SER A 92 17.44 19.27 -8.63
CA SER A 92 17.24 19.78 -9.98
C SER A 92 16.62 18.71 -10.90
N LEU A 93 17.14 17.49 -10.86
CA LEU A 93 16.61 16.39 -11.66
C LEU A 93 15.17 16.03 -11.25
N ARG A 94 14.88 16.03 -9.95
CA ARG A 94 13.53 15.83 -9.43
C ARG A 94 12.56 16.86 -10.03
N GLN A 95 12.90 18.13 -9.98
CA GLN A 95 12.07 19.19 -10.53
C GLN A 95 11.84 19.02 -12.04
N ARG A 96 12.87 18.68 -12.80
CA ARG A 96 12.76 18.41 -14.24
C ARG A 96 11.79 17.26 -14.54
N ILE A 97 11.86 16.17 -13.79
CA ILE A 97 10.96 15.01 -13.95
C ILE A 97 9.51 15.43 -13.64
N LEU A 98 9.27 16.13 -12.53
CA LEU A 98 7.94 16.58 -12.15
C LEU A 98 7.32 17.51 -13.19
N THR A 99 8.09 18.51 -13.63
CA THR A 99 7.67 19.45 -14.71
C THR A 99 7.37 18.71 -16.01
N GLN A 100 8.10 17.64 -16.33
CA GLN A 100 7.83 16.86 -17.54
C GLN A 100 6.55 16.01 -17.39
N LEU A 101 6.23 15.51 -16.20
CA LEU A 101 5.00 14.77 -15.92
C LEU A 101 3.73 15.64 -16.01
N GLU A 102 3.85 16.95 -15.82
CA GLU A 102 2.73 17.90 -15.99
C GLU A 102 2.36 18.13 -17.48
N LYS A 103 3.27 17.79 -18.39
CA LYS A 103 3.03 17.91 -19.84
C LYS A 103 2.33 16.66 -20.38
N GLU A 104 1.67 16.80 -21.52
CA GLU A 104 1.15 15.66 -22.23
C GLU A 104 2.28 14.76 -22.73
N PRO A 105 2.08 13.42 -22.71
CA PRO A 105 3.03 12.49 -23.33
C PRO A 105 3.17 12.75 -24.84
N PRO A 106 4.27 12.35 -25.45
CA PRO A 106 4.43 12.43 -26.90
C PRO A 106 3.30 11.73 -27.67
N GLN A 107 3.08 12.20 -28.88
CA GLN A 107 2.04 11.63 -29.76
C GLN A 107 2.20 10.11 -29.89
N GLY A 108 1.09 9.39 -29.76
CA GLY A 108 1.07 7.93 -29.78
C GLY A 108 1.14 7.27 -28.39
N TYR A 109 1.40 8.05 -27.33
CA TYR A 109 1.40 7.57 -25.97
C TYR A 109 0.27 8.21 -25.16
N ALA A 110 -0.49 7.39 -24.45
CA ALA A 110 -1.57 7.86 -23.55
C ALA A 110 -1.07 8.24 -22.14
N ARG A 111 0.17 7.90 -21.80
CA ARG A 111 0.75 8.13 -20.47
C ARG A 111 2.28 8.11 -20.51
N TRP A 112 2.88 8.79 -19.55
CA TRP A 112 4.30 8.70 -19.28
C TRP A 112 4.68 7.34 -18.70
N ASN A 113 5.89 6.88 -19.00
CA ASN A 113 6.55 5.76 -18.35
C ASN A 113 8.04 6.10 -18.18
N GLY A 114 8.77 5.30 -17.41
CA GLY A 114 10.18 5.54 -17.09
C GLY A 114 11.08 5.64 -18.34
N PRO A 115 11.02 4.68 -19.29
CA PRO A 115 11.78 4.75 -20.52
C PRO A 115 11.48 5.99 -21.37
N LEU A 116 10.21 6.35 -21.53
CA LEU A 116 9.79 7.52 -22.32
C LEU A 116 10.26 8.84 -21.70
N LEU A 117 10.23 8.94 -20.37
CA LEU A 117 10.81 10.08 -19.64
C LEU A 117 12.32 10.14 -19.83
N ALA A 118 13.01 8.99 -19.81
CA ALA A 118 14.46 8.94 -20.04
C ALA A 118 14.83 9.37 -21.46
N GLU A 119 14.07 8.94 -22.44
CA GLU A 119 14.24 9.37 -23.85
C GLU A 119 14.02 10.87 -23.99
N THR A 120 12.95 11.40 -23.41
CA THR A 120 12.62 12.83 -23.49
C THR A 120 13.62 13.72 -22.76
N LEU A 121 14.13 13.30 -21.62
CA LEU A 121 15.13 14.04 -20.85
C LEU A 121 16.56 13.83 -21.36
N SER A 122 16.81 12.78 -22.13
CA SER A 122 18.03 12.40 -22.88
C SER A 122 19.31 12.17 -22.06
N ASP A 123 19.46 12.79 -20.89
CA ASP A 123 20.65 12.75 -20.03
C ASP A 123 20.51 11.86 -18.79
N VAL A 124 19.35 11.25 -18.59
CA VAL A 124 18.98 10.48 -17.38
C VAL A 124 18.56 9.06 -17.76
N SER A 125 19.06 8.07 -17.02
CA SER A 125 18.63 6.69 -17.21
C SER A 125 17.21 6.44 -16.63
N ALA A 126 16.48 5.50 -17.22
CA ALA A 126 15.17 5.06 -16.72
C ALA A 126 15.22 4.60 -15.25
N ASP A 127 16.30 3.92 -14.84
CA ASP A 127 16.48 3.47 -13.45
C ASP A 127 16.55 4.63 -12.45
N GLN A 128 17.23 5.72 -12.84
CA GLN A 128 17.31 6.92 -12.00
C GLN A 128 15.96 7.61 -11.91
N ILE A 129 15.19 7.66 -12.99
CA ILE A 129 13.83 8.18 -13.00
C ILE A 129 12.94 7.36 -12.06
N TRP A 130 12.97 6.03 -12.18
CA TRP A 130 12.22 5.16 -11.29
C TRP A 130 12.60 5.29 -9.82
N ARG A 131 13.88 5.58 -9.53
CA ARG A 131 14.35 5.85 -8.17
C ARG A 131 13.70 7.10 -7.60
N ILE A 132 13.71 8.19 -8.37
CA ILE A 132 13.13 9.47 -7.95
C ILE A 132 11.61 9.34 -7.80
N LEU A 133 10.92 8.75 -8.77
CA LEU A 133 9.47 8.55 -8.71
C LEU A 133 9.06 7.74 -7.47
N ARG A 134 9.81 6.70 -7.11
CA ARG A 134 9.57 5.93 -5.87
C ARG A 134 9.78 6.75 -4.61
N GLN A 135 10.80 7.61 -4.57
CA GLN A 135 11.06 8.51 -3.45
C GLN A 135 9.92 9.53 -3.26
N GLU A 136 9.34 9.98 -4.36
CA GLU A 136 8.18 10.90 -4.36
C GLU A 136 6.83 10.19 -4.15
N GLY A 137 6.81 8.87 -4.08
CA GLY A 137 5.55 8.10 -3.98
C GLY A 137 4.72 8.11 -5.26
N ILE A 138 5.31 8.44 -6.41
CA ILE A 138 4.63 8.53 -7.71
C ILE A 138 4.68 7.17 -8.40
N HIS A 139 3.50 6.62 -8.69
CA HIS A 139 3.32 5.37 -9.40
C HIS A 139 2.67 5.62 -10.76
N LEU A 140 3.44 5.67 -11.84
CA LEU A 140 2.94 5.94 -13.19
C LEU A 140 1.98 4.87 -13.72
N GLU A 141 2.07 3.64 -13.22
CA GLU A 141 1.22 2.52 -13.61
C GLU A 141 -0.14 2.52 -12.89
N ARG A 142 -0.18 3.11 -11.69
CA ARG A 142 -1.39 3.18 -10.87
C ARG A 142 -2.12 4.49 -11.13
N ARG A 143 -3.01 4.50 -12.11
CA ARG A 143 -3.97 5.60 -12.25
C ARG A 143 -4.97 5.51 -11.10
N ARG A 144 -4.90 6.45 -10.16
CA ARG A 144 -6.03 6.74 -9.30
C ARG A 144 -6.93 7.70 -10.06
N SER A 145 -8.12 7.24 -10.46
CA SER A 145 -9.14 8.16 -10.93
C SER A 145 -9.57 9.01 -9.73
N TRP A 146 -9.58 10.31 -9.90
CA TRP A 146 -10.18 11.23 -8.95
C TRP A 146 -11.17 12.11 -9.70
N CYS A 147 -12.25 12.44 -9.04
CA CYS A 147 -13.24 13.34 -9.58
C CYS A 147 -13.50 14.44 -8.55
N VAL A 148 -13.45 15.67 -8.99
CA VAL A 148 -13.87 16.80 -8.16
C VAL A 148 -15.39 16.88 -8.24
N SER A 149 -16.05 16.78 -7.10
CA SER A 149 -17.49 16.96 -7.05
C SER A 149 -17.85 18.41 -7.43
N THR A 150 -18.81 18.55 -8.33
CA THR A 150 -19.41 19.85 -8.68
C THR A 150 -20.64 20.17 -7.84
N ASP A 151 -20.95 19.33 -6.86
CA ASP A 151 -22.11 19.50 -5.98
C ASP A 151 -21.86 20.63 -4.97
N GLN A 152 -22.60 21.72 -5.06
CA GLN A 152 -22.49 22.87 -4.13
C GLN A 152 -22.79 22.48 -2.68
N ALA A 153 -23.62 21.45 -2.46
CA ALA A 153 -23.94 20.92 -1.14
C ALA A 153 -23.01 19.76 -0.72
N PHE A 154 -21.83 19.61 -1.37
CA PHE A 154 -20.91 18.50 -1.11
C PHE A 154 -20.56 18.34 0.37
N ALA A 155 -20.13 19.42 1.01
CA ALA A 155 -19.69 19.38 2.41
C ALA A 155 -20.83 18.96 3.36
N GLN A 156 -22.04 19.47 3.13
CA GLN A 156 -23.21 19.15 3.94
C GLN A 156 -23.62 17.69 3.77
N LYS A 157 -23.75 17.20 2.53
CA LYS A 157 -24.11 15.81 2.23
C LYS A 157 -23.04 14.83 2.72
N ALA A 158 -21.77 15.16 2.54
CA ALA A 158 -20.67 14.33 3.02
C ALA A 158 -20.67 14.26 4.55
N ALA A 159 -20.92 15.38 5.24
CA ALA A 159 -21.02 15.41 6.71
C ALA A 159 -22.20 14.58 7.22
N ASP A 160 -23.37 14.64 6.56
CA ASP A 160 -24.54 13.81 6.89
C ASP A 160 -24.19 12.32 6.79
N LEU A 161 -23.60 11.88 5.67
CA LEU A 161 -23.20 10.48 5.48
C LEU A 161 -22.15 10.03 6.50
N VAL A 162 -21.13 10.83 6.74
CA VAL A 162 -20.10 10.53 7.74
C VAL A 162 -20.72 10.46 9.15
N GLY A 163 -21.65 11.37 9.45
CA GLY A 163 -22.42 11.34 10.68
C GLY A 163 -23.17 10.03 10.88
N LEU A 164 -23.86 9.55 9.86
CA LEU A 164 -24.57 8.25 9.88
C LEU A 164 -23.62 7.07 10.09
N TYR A 165 -22.43 7.11 9.51
CA TYR A 165 -21.43 6.05 9.69
C TYR A 165 -20.82 6.02 11.09
N LEU A 166 -20.61 7.18 11.70
CA LEU A 166 -19.95 7.30 13.00
C LEU A 166 -20.92 7.19 14.18
N ASN A 167 -22.10 7.76 14.03
CA ASN A 167 -23.12 7.87 15.08
C ASN A 167 -24.50 7.64 14.45
N PRO A 168 -24.88 6.38 14.15
CA PRO A 168 -26.21 6.08 13.64
C PRO A 168 -27.27 6.47 14.67
N PRO A 169 -28.48 6.89 14.24
CA PRO A 169 -29.56 7.17 15.16
C PRO A 169 -29.94 5.92 16.00
N ASP A 170 -30.44 6.14 17.20
CA ASP A 170 -30.96 5.06 18.04
C ASP A 170 -32.12 4.36 17.32
N ASN A 171 -32.17 3.02 17.44
CA ASN A 171 -33.18 2.18 16.78
C ASN A 171 -33.20 2.28 15.24
N ALA A 172 -32.08 2.61 14.62
CA ALA A 172 -31.95 2.69 13.17
C ALA A 172 -30.88 1.72 12.63
N VAL A 173 -31.10 1.26 11.40
CA VAL A 173 -30.11 0.50 10.62
C VAL A 173 -29.62 1.36 9.47
N VAL A 174 -28.32 1.51 9.35
CA VAL A 174 -27.68 2.23 8.23
C VAL A 174 -27.19 1.21 7.21
N LEU A 175 -27.72 1.31 6.00
CA LEU A 175 -27.44 0.43 4.87
C LEU A 175 -26.81 1.24 3.73
N ALA A 176 -25.62 0.85 3.29
CA ALA A 176 -25.01 1.33 2.06
C ALA A 176 -25.49 0.44 0.91
N VAL A 177 -26.23 0.99 -0.05
CA VAL A 177 -26.90 0.24 -1.12
C VAL A 177 -26.44 0.70 -2.49
N ASP A 178 -26.19 -0.27 -3.37
CA ASP A 178 -25.82 -0.02 -4.78
C ASP A 178 -26.01 -1.29 -5.63
N GLU A 179 -25.82 -1.17 -6.96
CA GLU A 179 -25.85 -2.26 -7.91
C GLU A 179 -24.49 -2.52 -8.56
N LYS A 180 -24.12 -3.79 -8.65
CA LYS A 180 -23.05 -4.26 -9.54
C LYS A 180 -23.64 -4.88 -10.79
N PRO A 181 -23.73 -4.13 -11.90
CA PRO A 181 -24.35 -4.61 -13.12
C PRO A 181 -23.43 -5.54 -13.92
N CYS A 182 -24.01 -6.29 -14.84
CA CYS A 182 -23.29 -7.03 -15.88
C CYS A 182 -22.24 -8.02 -15.38
N ILE A 183 -22.47 -8.66 -14.21
CA ILE A 183 -21.59 -9.73 -13.75
C ILE A 183 -21.73 -10.91 -14.72
N GLN A 184 -20.63 -11.32 -15.36
CA GLN A 184 -20.64 -12.32 -16.42
C GLN A 184 -20.40 -13.73 -15.87
N ALA A 185 -21.23 -14.68 -16.28
CA ALA A 185 -20.97 -16.10 -16.11
C ALA A 185 -19.99 -16.56 -17.22
N LEU A 186 -18.73 -16.66 -16.87
CA LEU A 186 -17.65 -17.07 -17.78
C LEU A 186 -17.20 -18.49 -17.43
N GLU A 187 -17.28 -19.40 -18.41
CA GLU A 187 -16.67 -20.73 -18.31
C GLU A 187 -15.26 -20.66 -18.88
N ARG A 188 -14.27 -21.04 -18.06
CA ARG A 188 -12.86 -21.07 -18.44
C ARG A 188 -12.25 -22.39 -18.02
N ALA A 189 -11.41 -22.98 -18.87
CA ALA A 189 -10.60 -24.11 -18.46
C ALA A 189 -9.59 -23.64 -17.39
N GLN A 190 -9.66 -24.28 -16.23
CA GLN A 190 -8.74 -24.05 -15.10
C GLN A 190 -7.74 -25.19 -15.01
N GLY A 191 -6.52 -24.90 -14.66
CA GLY A 191 -5.50 -25.94 -14.55
C GLY A 191 -4.23 -25.47 -13.87
N TRP A 192 -3.36 -26.45 -13.63
CA TRP A 192 -2.01 -26.25 -13.14
C TRP A 192 -1.03 -26.43 -14.29
N LEU A 193 -0.19 -25.43 -14.54
CA LEU A 193 0.91 -25.55 -15.47
C LEU A 193 2.18 -25.87 -14.69
N LYS A 194 2.79 -27.05 -14.95
CA LYS A 194 4.12 -27.37 -14.46
C LYS A 194 5.16 -26.68 -15.35
N LEU A 195 5.99 -25.83 -14.75
CA LEU A 195 7.10 -25.20 -15.43
C LEU A 195 8.32 -26.13 -15.47
N PRO A 196 9.25 -25.98 -16.46
CA PRO A 196 10.47 -26.76 -16.57
C PRO A 196 11.38 -26.68 -15.32
N ASN A 197 11.26 -25.62 -14.54
CA ASN A 197 12.00 -25.40 -13.28
C ASN A 197 11.37 -26.11 -12.06
N GLY A 198 10.38 -26.98 -12.25
CA GLY A 198 9.68 -27.72 -11.20
C GLY A 198 8.61 -26.93 -10.43
N LYS A 199 8.44 -25.62 -10.69
CA LYS A 199 7.37 -24.81 -10.09
C LYS A 199 6.05 -25.05 -10.79
N SER A 200 4.96 -24.96 -10.05
CA SER A 200 3.60 -25.02 -10.59
C SER A 200 2.97 -23.64 -10.57
N LEU A 201 2.34 -23.25 -11.67
CA LEU A 201 1.51 -22.05 -11.77
C LEU A 201 0.04 -22.46 -11.87
N THR A 202 -0.81 -21.86 -11.04
CA THR A 202 -2.26 -21.87 -11.27
C THR A 202 -2.55 -20.92 -12.42
N GLY A 203 -3.29 -21.37 -13.39
CA GLY A 203 -3.68 -20.56 -14.53
C GLY A 203 -5.10 -20.90 -15.01
N PHE A 204 -5.64 -20.02 -15.80
CA PHE A 204 -6.89 -20.24 -16.54
C PHE A 204 -6.65 -19.89 -18.01
N ALA A 205 -7.39 -20.56 -18.89
CA ALA A 205 -7.31 -20.27 -20.32
C ALA A 205 -7.76 -18.85 -20.62
N HIS A 206 -7.12 -18.20 -21.59
CA HIS A 206 -7.57 -16.92 -22.12
C HIS A 206 -8.91 -17.06 -22.83
N GLU A 207 -9.17 -18.21 -23.44
CA GLU A 207 -10.44 -18.53 -24.05
C GLU A 207 -11.52 -18.75 -23.00
N TYR A 208 -12.70 -18.21 -23.27
CA TYR A 208 -13.84 -18.36 -22.38
C TYR A 208 -15.15 -18.46 -23.17
N LYS A 209 -16.10 -19.18 -22.61
CA LYS A 209 -17.47 -19.23 -23.09
C LYS A 209 -18.37 -18.38 -22.19
N ARG A 210 -19.21 -17.53 -22.78
CA ARG A 210 -20.16 -16.70 -22.05
C ARG A 210 -21.49 -17.40 -21.93
N HIS A 211 -22.05 -17.48 -20.73
CA HIS A 211 -23.35 -18.08 -20.44
C HIS A 211 -24.42 -17.05 -20.08
N GLY A 212 -24.07 -15.77 -20.10
CA GLY A 212 -24.98 -14.67 -19.79
C GLY A 212 -24.49 -13.81 -18.64
N THR A 213 -25.36 -12.90 -18.18
CA THR A 213 -25.05 -11.92 -17.14
C THR A 213 -26.14 -11.85 -16.09
N THR A 214 -25.77 -11.36 -14.91
CA THR A 214 -26.70 -10.97 -13.85
C THR A 214 -26.33 -9.61 -13.30
N THR A 215 -27.25 -8.95 -12.60
CA THR A 215 -27.02 -7.74 -11.83
C THR A 215 -27.21 -8.07 -10.36
N LEU A 216 -26.25 -7.72 -9.51
CA LEU A 216 -26.35 -7.87 -8.07
C LEU A 216 -26.77 -6.54 -7.45
N PHE A 217 -27.89 -6.53 -6.73
CA PHE A 217 -28.23 -5.49 -5.75
C PHE A 217 -27.65 -5.91 -4.41
N ALA A 218 -26.95 -5.01 -3.74
CA ALA A 218 -26.36 -5.31 -2.44
C ALA A 218 -26.60 -4.17 -1.45
N ALA A 219 -26.86 -4.55 -0.21
CA ALA A 219 -26.99 -3.68 0.93
C ALA A 219 -25.98 -4.11 2.01
N LEU A 220 -25.02 -3.25 2.30
CA LEU A 220 -24.04 -3.42 3.35
C LEU A 220 -24.53 -2.75 4.62
N GLN A 221 -24.78 -3.48 5.67
CA GLN A 221 -25.04 -2.94 7.00
C GLN A 221 -23.73 -2.41 7.59
N THR A 222 -23.61 -1.10 7.73
CA THR A 222 -22.35 -0.44 8.06
C THR A 222 -21.82 -0.75 9.46
N ALA A 223 -22.72 -1.02 10.40
CA ALA A 223 -22.36 -1.32 11.78
C ALA A 223 -21.81 -2.75 11.98
N THR A 224 -22.33 -3.73 11.23
CA THR A 224 -21.98 -5.15 11.39
C THR A 224 -21.12 -5.70 10.27
N GLY A 225 -21.11 -5.02 9.11
CA GLY A 225 -20.47 -5.52 7.90
C GLY A 225 -21.26 -6.63 7.21
N GLN A 226 -22.45 -6.97 7.68
CA GLN A 226 -23.32 -7.94 7.01
C GLN A 226 -23.79 -7.41 5.66
N VAL A 227 -23.87 -8.29 4.68
CA VAL A 227 -24.34 -7.95 3.34
C VAL A 227 -25.55 -8.76 2.97
N PHE A 228 -26.62 -8.05 2.61
CA PHE A 228 -27.77 -8.64 1.94
C PHE A 228 -27.62 -8.43 0.43
N GLY A 229 -27.58 -9.50 -0.34
CA GLY A 229 -27.40 -9.46 -1.80
C GLY A 229 -28.51 -10.19 -2.52
N GLN A 230 -29.00 -9.61 -3.61
CA GLN A 230 -30.03 -10.20 -4.48
C GLN A 230 -29.67 -10.04 -5.95
N CYS A 231 -29.60 -11.14 -6.68
CA CYS A 231 -29.35 -11.12 -8.12
C CYS A 231 -30.63 -10.93 -8.92
N LYS A 232 -30.64 -9.95 -9.82
CA LYS A 232 -31.76 -9.64 -10.72
C LYS A 232 -31.28 -9.64 -12.18
N LYS A 233 -32.19 -9.83 -13.12
CA LYS A 233 -31.87 -9.77 -14.57
C LYS A 233 -31.59 -8.35 -15.06
N ARG A 234 -32.19 -7.35 -14.43
CA ARG A 234 -32.12 -5.94 -14.84
C ARG A 234 -31.95 -5.02 -13.64
N LYS A 235 -31.44 -3.80 -13.88
CA LYS A 235 -31.30 -2.72 -12.87
C LYS A 235 -32.28 -1.57 -13.18
N ARG A 236 -33.58 -1.83 -13.13
CA ARG A 236 -34.60 -0.81 -13.28
C ARG A 236 -35.15 -0.37 -11.94
N ARG A 237 -35.89 0.72 -11.94
CA ARG A 237 -36.57 1.22 -10.73
C ARG A 237 -37.45 0.17 -10.06
N ALA A 238 -38.11 -0.68 -10.83
CA ALA A 238 -38.98 -1.73 -10.29
C ALA A 238 -38.16 -2.75 -9.46
N GLU A 239 -37.05 -3.23 -9.99
CA GLU A 239 -36.17 -4.16 -9.27
C GLU A 239 -35.50 -3.51 -8.06
N PHE A 240 -35.16 -2.22 -8.14
CA PHE A 240 -34.66 -1.47 -7.02
C PHE A 240 -35.69 -1.32 -5.89
N ILE A 241 -36.92 -0.92 -6.22
CA ILE A 241 -38.00 -0.82 -5.24
C ILE A 241 -38.29 -2.17 -4.58
N GLU A 242 -38.36 -3.24 -5.37
CA GLU A 242 -38.52 -4.59 -4.84
C GLU A 242 -37.43 -4.94 -3.84
N PHE A 243 -36.17 -4.62 -4.15
CA PHE A 243 -35.04 -4.86 -3.28
C PHE A 243 -35.14 -4.04 -1.96
N VAL A 244 -35.48 -2.74 -2.05
CA VAL A 244 -35.69 -1.90 -0.85
C VAL A 244 -36.80 -2.40 0.04
N LEU A 245 -37.90 -2.87 -0.56
CA LEU A 245 -39.00 -3.46 0.21
C LEU A 245 -38.63 -4.79 0.89
N GLU A 246 -37.74 -5.57 0.28
CA GLU A 246 -37.16 -6.75 0.96
C GLU A 246 -36.31 -6.34 2.18
N LEU A 247 -35.50 -5.28 2.04
CA LEU A 247 -34.74 -4.75 3.18
C LEU A 247 -35.67 -4.26 4.31
N GLU A 248 -36.78 -3.59 3.97
CA GLU A 248 -37.76 -3.14 4.96
C GLU A 248 -38.41 -4.32 5.72
N ARG A 249 -38.62 -5.46 5.06
CA ARG A 249 -39.12 -6.68 5.70
C ARG A 249 -38.11 -7.35 6.61
N LEU A 250 -36.81 -7.27 6.26
CA LEU A 250 -35.73 -7.83 7.10
C LEU A 250 -35.57 -7.08 8.42
N TYR A 251 -35.97 -5.81 8.49
CA TYR A 251 -35.83 -4.95 9.66
C TYR A 251 -37.20 -4.34 10.06
N PRO A 252 -38.13 -5.15 10.60
CA PRO A 252 -39.51 -4.73 10.80
C PRO A 252 -39.70 -3.61 11.84
N ASP A 253 -38.81 -3.55 12.83
CA ASP A 253 -38.97 -2.68 14.00
C ASP A 253 -38.01 -1.46 14.01
N GLN A 254 -37.20 -1.29 12.95
CA GLN A 254 -36.14 -0.29 12.90
C GLN A 254 -36.37 0.72 11.78
N GLU A 255 -35.90 1.95 11.95
CA GLU A 255 -35.76 2.89 10.84
C GLU A 255 -34.59 2.47 9.92
N LEU A 256 -34.79 2.59 8.62
CA LEU A 256 -33.80 2.24 7.63
C LEU A 256 -33.22 3.51 6.97
N HIS A 257 -31.99 3.84 7.31
CA HIS A 257 -31.23 4.90 6.66
C HIS A 257 -30.44 4.29 5.50
N ILE A 258 -30.90 4.52 4.28
CA ILE A 258 -30.34 3.94 3.08
C ILE A 258 -29.48 4.95 2.35
N ILE A 259 -28.18 4.68 2.26
CA ILE A 259 -27.21 5.51 1.55
C ILE A 259 -27.11 5.02 0.10
N LEU A 260 -27.30 5.94 -0.83
CA LEU A 260 -27.44 5.69 -2.26
C LEU A 260 -26.62 6.67 -3.10
N ASP A 261 -26.26 6.28 -4.31
CA ASP A 261 -25.78 7.22 -5.31
C ASP A 261 -26.95 8.03 -5.94
N ASN A 262 -26.60 9.03 -6.74
CA ASN A 262 -27.57 9.92 -7.39
C ASN A 262 -28.22 9.35 -8.66
N LEU A 263 -28.21 8.04 -8.87
CA LEU A 263 -28.79 7.44 -10.05
C LEU A 263 -30.30 7.73 -10.15
N SER A 264 -30.80 8.00 -11.34
CA SER A 264 -32.21 8.34 -11.55
C SER A 264 -33.19 7.23 -11.16
N THR A 265 -32.74 5.98 -11.17
CA THR A 265 -33.53 4.81 -10.73
C THR A 265 -33.80 4.81 -9.25
N HIS A 266 -32.94 5.44 -8.43
CA HIS A 266 -33.06 5.53 -6.98
C HIS A 266 -34.00 6.64 -6.51
N LYS A 267 -34.33 7.60 -7.38
CA LYS A 267 -35.19 8.72 -7.02
C LYS A 267 -36.66 8.33 -7.09
N ILE A 268 -37.27 8.07 -5.95
CA ILE A 268 -38.71 7.80 -5.83
C ILE A 268 -39.44 9.11 -5.58
N VAL A 269 -40.19 9.55 -6.57
CA VAL A 269 -40.90 10.84 -6.57
C VAL A 269 -42.32 10.72 -6.02
N ASP A 270 -42.91 9.50 -5.99
CA ASP A 270 -44.30 9.26 -5.60
C ASP A 270 -44.51 9.50 -4.08
N PRO A 271 -45.32 10.53 -3.68
CA PRO A 271 -45.63 10.77 -2.28
C PRO A 271 -46.38 9.63 -1.60
N ALA A 272 -47.16 8.82 -2.36
CA ALA A 272 -47.89 7.71 -1.82
C ALA A 272 -46.95 6.58 -1.33
N PHE A 273 -45.81 6.40 -2.02
CA PHE A 273 -44.77 5.47 -1.58
C PHE A 273 -44.26 5.84 -0.16
N TRP A 274 -43.89 7.08 0.06
CA TRP A 274 -43.33 7.54 1.33
C TRP A 274 -44.34 7.48 2.48
N LYS A 275 -45.63 7.73 2.20
CA LYS A 275 -46.69 7.55 3.21
C LYS A 275 -46.85 6.10 3.62
N LYS A 276 -46.66 5.16 2.69
CA LYS A 276 -46.77 3.73 2.93
C LYS A 276 -45.54 3.15 3.63
N HIS A 277 -44.36 3.77 3.44
CA HIS A 277 -43.07 3.29 3.95
C HIS A 277 -42.39 4.37 4.81
N PRO A 278 -42.95 4.79 5.94
CA PRO A 278 -42.48 5.92 6.73
C PRO A 278 -41.14 5.68 7.42
N ARG A 279 -40.72 4.40 7.54
CA ARG A 279 -39.46 4.00 8.15
C ARG A 279 -38.25 4.13 7.21
N LEU A 280 -38.45 4.35 5.91
CA LEU A 280 -37.37 4.50 4.95
C LEU A 280 -36.88 5.94 4.89
N ARG A 281 -35.57 6.13 5.03
CA ARG A 281 -34.83 7.40 4.90
C ARG A 281 -33.74 7.25 3.88
N PHE A 282 -33.81 8.00 2.77
CA PHE A 282 -32.80 7.95 1.72
C PHE A 282 -31.81 9.09 1.87
N HIS A 283 -30.51 8.77 1.85
CA HIS A 283 -29.39 9.70 1.91
C HIS A 283 -28.56 9.55 0.63
N PHE A 284 -28.54 10.60 -0.17
CA PHE A 284 -27.83 10.56 -1.46
C PHE A 284 -26.39 11.06 -1.30
N THR A 285 -25.44 10.32 -1.88
CA THR A 285 -24.04 10.77 -1.98
C THR A 285 -23.97 12.07 -2.80
N PRO A 286 -22.98 12.96 -2.54
CA PRO A 286 -22.74 14.09 -3.43
C PRO A 286 -22.44 13.60 -4.86
N THR A 287 -22.77 14.43 -5.85
CA THR A 287 -22.48 14.10 -7.25
C THR A 287 -21.00 13.83 -7.44
N HIS A 288 -20.66 12.78 -8.19
CA HIS A 288 -19.29 12.31 -8.39
C HIS A 288 -18.54 11.86 -7.12
N ALA A 289 -19.25 11.49 -6.06
CA ALA A 289 -18.68 11.01 -4.80
C ALA A 289 -19.20 9.62 -4.40
N SER A 290 -19.38 8.70 -5.35
CA SER A 290 -19.80 7.31 -5.09
C SER A 290 -18.85 6.58 -4.14
N TRP A 291 -17.57 6.99 -4.05
CA TRP A 291 -16.60 6.47 -3.09
C TRP A 291 -16.99 6.67 -1.62
N LEU A 292 -17.95 7.55 -1.33
CA LEU A 292 -18.57 7.65 0.01
C LEU A 292 -19.55 6.52 0.30
N ASN A 293 -20.00 5.78 -0.72
CA ASN A 293 -20.87 4.62 -0.54
C ASN A 293 -20.02 3.38 -0.23
N GLN A 294 -20.02 2.92 1.02
CA GLN A 294 -19.14 1.84 1.47
C GLN A 294 -19.37 0.49 0.77
N VAL A 295 -20.54 0.26 0.19
CA VAL A 295 -20.81 -0.98 -0.55
C VAL A 295 -19.90 -1.16 -1.78
N GLU A 296 -19.35 -0.08 -2.33
CA GLU A 296 -18.36 -0.14 -3.42
C GLU A 296 -17.07 -0.86 -3.01
N ILE A 297 -16.65 -0.69 -1.74
CA ILE A 297 -15.51 -1.42 -1.18
C ILE A 297 -15.82 -2.91 -1.16
N TRP A 298 -17.02 -3.27 -0.72
CA TRP A 298 -17.45 -4.66 -0.69
C TRP A 298 -17.55 -5.27 -2.11
N PHE A 299 -18.01 -4.51 -3.11
CA PHE A 299 -17.99 -4.98 -4.51
C PHE A 299 -16.58 -5.26 -5.02
N SER A 300 -15.59 -4.52 -4.54
CA SER A 300 -14.19 -4.80 -4.85
C SER A 300 -13.73 -6.11 -4.21
N ILE A 301 -14.08 -6.34 -2.95
CA ILE A 301 -13.81 -7.59 -2.23
C ILE A 301 -14.45 -8.79 -2.94
N LEU A 302 -15.75 -8.70 -3.28
CA LEU A 302 -16.46 -9.72 -4.05
C LEU A 302 -15.73 -10.03 -5.36
N SER A 303 -15.32 -8.99 -6.08
CA SER A 303 -14.65 -9.15 -7.38
C SER A 303 -13.32 -9.87 -7.24
N ASP A 304 -12.52 -9.49 -6.24
CA ASP A 304 -11.16 -10.00 -6.06
C ASP A 304 -11.13 -11.40 -5.43
N GLN A 305 -11.98 -11.64 -4.44
CA GLN A 305 -11.96 -12.90 -3.68
C GLN A 305 -12.86 -13.99 -4.26
N SER A 306 -13.93 -13.60 -4.98
CA SER A 306 -14.97 -14.55 -5.37
C SER A 306 -15.13 -14.69 -6.89
N LEU A 307 -15.08 -13.59 -7.64
CA LEU A 307 -15.38 -13.62 -9.07
C LEU A 307 -14.14 -13.74 -9.95
N ARG A 308 -13.02 -13.14 -9.54
CA ARG A 308 -11.78 -13.15 -10.31
C ARG A 308 -11.20 -14.57 -10.39
N GLY A 309 -11.08 -15.09 -11.60
CA GLY A 309 -10.55 -16.43 -11.85
C GLY A 309 -11.54 -17.57 -11.63
N ALA A 310 -12.77 -17.31 -11.19
CA ALA A 310 -13.81 -18.32 -11.08
C ALA A 310 -14.33 -18.73 -12.47
N SER A 311 -14.87 -19.95 -12.59
CA SER A 311 -15.45 -20.50 -13.81
C SER A 311 -16.89 -20.93 -13.55
N PHE A 312 -17.82 -20.45 -14.39
CA PHE A 312 -19.25 -20.67 -14.26
C PHE A 312 -19.85 -21.18 -15.54
N THR A 313 -20.45 -22.35 -15.54
CA THR A 313 -21.10 -22.98 -16.70
C THR A 313 -22.53 -22.50 -16.91
N SER A 314 -23.08 -21.69 -16.02
CA SER A 314 -24.41 -21.09 -16.15
C SER A 314 -24.57 -19.86 -15.28
N VAL A 315 -25.53 -18.97 -15.62
CA VAL A 315 -25.93 -17.84 -14.77
C VAL A 315 -26.47 -18.29 -13.41
N LYS A 316 -27.14 -19.43 -13.36
CA LYS A 316 -27.65 -20.01 -12.10
C LYS A 316 -26.52 -20.35 -11.16
N MET A 317 -25.43 -20.96 -11.66
CA MET A 317 -24.25 -21.29 -10.88
C MET A 317 -23.56 -20.03 -10.34
N LEU A 318 -23.45 -18.99 -11.17
CA LEU A 318 -22.93 -17.68 -10.76
C LEU A 318 -23.76 -17.07 -9.62
N ILE A 319 -25.09 -17.07 -9.75
CA ILE A 319 -26.00 -16.54 -8.72
C ILE A 319 -25.82 -17.28 -7.39
N GLN A 320 -25.86 -18.62 -7.41
CA GLN A 320 -25.63 -19.44 -6.22
C GLN A 320 -24.27 -19.14 -5.56
N HIS A 321 -23.23 -18.97 -6.38
CA HIS A 321 -21.90 -18.65 -5.88
C HIS A 321 -21.86 -17.27 -5.17
N ILE A 322 -22.49 -16.25 -5.74
CA ILE A 322 -22.61 -14.93 -5.14
C ILE A 322 -23.41 -15.00 -3.82
N GLU A 323 -24.53 -15.71 -3.80
CA GLU A 323 -25.35 -15.85 -2.61
C GLU A 323 -24.61 -16.55 -1.45
N VAL A 324 -23.79 -17.56 -1.76
CA VAL A 324 -22.91 -18.20 -0.78
C VAL A 324 -21.89 -17.22 -0.26
N HIS A 325 -21.24 -16.44 -1.15
CA HIS A 325 -20.26 -15.44 -0.74
C HIS A 325 -20.86 -14.38 0.19
N CYS A 326 -22.07 -13.87 -0.12
CA CYS A 326 -22.76 -12.91 0.75
C CYS A 326 -23.01 -13.47 2.17
N ARG A 327 -23.30 -14.78 2.30
CA ARG A 327 -23.56 -15.44 3.59
C ARG A 327 -22.29 -15.76 4.38
N LEU A 328 -21.19 -16.06 3.69
CA LEU A 328 -19.92 -16.47 4.31
C LEU A 328 -19.05 -15.31 4.79
N GLN A 329 -19.39 -14.06 4.44
CA GLN A 329 -18.62 -12.91 4.89
C GLN A 329 -18.72 -12.81 6.42
N PRO A 330 -17.58 -12.94 7.16
CA PRO A 330 -17.57 -12.60 8.57
C PRO A 330 -17.92 -11.11 8.70
N PRO A 331 -18.53 -10.68 9.81
CA PRO A 331 -18.76 -9.27 10.03
C PRO A 331 -17.40 -8.55 9.85
N LEU A 332 -17.35 -7.63 8.91
CA LEU A 332 -16.18 -6.74 8.79
C LEU A 332 -16.02 -6.12 10.16
N HIS A 333 -14.89 -6.35 10.83
CA HIS A 333 -14.60 -5.62 12.05
C HIS A 333 -14.79 -4.14 11.73
N ALA A 334 -15.77 -3.52 12.39
CA ALA A 334 -16.06 -2.12 12.22
C ALA A 334 -14.72 -1.39 12.20
N VAL A 335 -14.45 -0.62 11.15
CA VAL A 335 -13.27 0.24 11.09
C VAL A 335 -13.42 1.18 12.28
N ARG A 336 -12.82 0.83 13.40
CA ARG A 336 -12.70 1.70 14.56
C ARG A 336 -11.82 2.85 14.10
N LEU A 337 -12.46 3.93 13.72
CA LEU A 337 -11.79 5.22 13.71
C LEU A 337 -11.48 5.52 15.18
N GLU A 338 -10.25 5.22 15.59
CA GLU A 338 -9.77 5.61 16.90
C GLU A 338 -9.95 7.12 17.03
N LYS A 339 -10.70 7.53 18.03
CA LYS A 339 -10.79 8.94 18.43
C LYS A 339 -9.36 9.41 18.70
N GLY A 340 -8.77 10.11 17.73
CA GLY A 340 -7.51 10.80 17.92
C GLY A 340 -7.68 11.78 19.07
N GLN A 341 -6.92 11.55 20.14
CA GLN A 341 -6.74 12.56 21.19
C GLN A 341 -6.27 13.85 20.51
N SER A 342 -6.91 14.92 20.86
CA SER A 342 -6.66 16.29 20.42
C SER A 342 -5.18 16.65 20.57
N GLY A 343 -4.51 16.79 19.44
CA GLY A 343 -3.11 17.21 19.36
C GLY A 343 -2.64 17.18 17.93
N SER A 344 -2.79 18.31 17.24
CA SER A 344 -2.04 18.75 16.06
C SER A 344 -1.32 17.66 15.27
N GLN A 345 -1.87 17.23 14.14
CA GLN A 345 -1.22 16.96 12.86
C GLN A 345 -2.09 16.05 11.98
N ASN A 346 -2.10 16.30 10.68
CA ASN A 346 -2.87 15.64 9.61
C ASN A 346 -3.10 14.13 9.79
N PRO A 347 -4.33 13.62 9.67
CA PRO A 347 -4.60 12.19 9.73
C PRO A 347 -4.05 11.49 8.49
N LYS A 348 -3.00 10.71 8.67
CA LYS A 348 -2.57 9.71 7.69
C LYS A 348 -3.58 8.56 7.72
N VAL A 349 -4.44 8.48 6.72
CA VAL A 349 -5.30 7.31 6.50
C VAL A 349 -4.39 6.14 6.10
N LYS A 350 -4.13 5.23 7.04
CA LYS A 350 -3.60 3.90 6.72
C LYS A 350 -4.78 3.03 6.27
N VAL A 351 -4.84 2.71 5.00
CA VAL A 351 -5.66 1.61 4.48
C VAL A 351 -4.82 0.34 4.65
N LEU A 352 -5.29 -0.56 5.49
CA LEU A 352 -4.80 -1.95 5.57
C LEU A 352 -5.34 -2.75 4.39
#